data_f588720d50e301243a37ff1126fc90ca
#
_entry.id   f588720d50e301243a37ff1126fc90ca
#
_cell.length_a   1.000
_cell.length_b   1.000
_cell.length_c   1.000
_cell.angle_alpha   90.00
_cell.angle_beta   90.00
_cell.angle_gamma   90.00
#
_symmetry.space_group_name_H-M   'P 1'
#
loop_
_entity.id
_entity.type
_entity.pdbx_description
1 polymer ?
#
loop_
_entity_poly.entity_id
_entity_poly.type
_entity_poly.pdbx_seq_one_letter_code
_entity_poly.pdbx_strand_id
1 'polypeptide(L)'
;MMFLNNLMNSRNLTRAELSASSHIPESTLRDILNGKAQLDRCAAVTLYNLAYALDVSVEDILEDYWEELELERAAHTHIPVHDNHALMNFYVLADSTLGRLRATGDLAFIDGIDQNEWIERLYDDEQYRCALFLVGIMDYLCRKNGVRQVARYDEYRALRLDSPVYSLNTLNVDSDEGDYQRARNEAENNAIPELGRYGLYLTEEDIRHPV
;
A
#
# COMPACT_ATOMS: atom_id res chain seq x y z
N MET A 1 10.91 0.30 -13.88
CA MET A 1 11.00 1.51 -13.04
C MET A 1 10.58 2.72 -13.87
N MET A 2 9.26 2.92 -13.90
CA MET A 2 8.64 3.91 -14.80
C MET A 2 8.80 5.34 -14.28
N PHE A 3 8.71 5.54 -12.96
CA PHE A 3 8.79 6.88 -12.35
C PHE A 3 10.15 7.57 -12.61
N LEU A 4 11.28 6.86 -12.46
CA LEU A 4 12.60 7.44 -12.75
C LEU A 4 12.76 7.84 -14.22
N ASN A 5 12.23 7.03 -15.15
CA ASN A 5 12.23 7.37 -16.57
C ASN A 5 11.36 8.61 -16.84
N ASN A 6 10.19 8.73 -16.19
CA ASN A 6 9.34 9.91 -16.27
C ASN A 6 10.03 11.16 -15.71
N LEU A 7 10.72 11.01 -14.56
CA LEU A 7 11.46 12.10 -13.94
C LEU A 7 12.63 12.57 -14.80
N MET A 8 13.38 11.64 -15.42
CA MET A 8 14.42 11.96 -16.41
C MET A 8 13.84 12.69 -17.62
N ASN A 9 12.73 12.18 -18.17
CA ASN A 9 12.09 12.77 -19.35
C ASN A 9 11.56 14.17 -19.06
N SER A 10 10.97 14.43 -17.90
CA SER A 10 10.49 15.77 -17.51
C SER A 10 11.61 16.81 -17.42
N ARG A 11 12.85 16.36 -17.18
CA ARG A 11 14.04 17.20 -17.10
C ARG A 11 14.90 17.17 -18.36
N ASN A 12 14.44 16.47 -19.41
CA ASN A 12 15.18 16.26 -20.65
C ASN A 12 16.59 15.67 -20.44
N LEU A 13 16.75 14.81 -19.43
CA LEU A 13 18.02 14.15 -19.12
C LEU A 13 18.13 12.84 -19.85
N THR A 14 19.26 12.62 -20.53
CA THR A 14 19.64 11.32 -21.04
C THR A 14 20.32 10.48 -19.94
N ARG A 15 20.35 9.16 -20.13
CA ARG A 15 21.04 8.27 -19.19
C ARG A 15 22.54 8.61 -19.06
N ALA A 16 23.21 9.01 -20.13
CA ALA A 16 24.60 9.42 -20.12
C ALA A 16 24.82 10.70 -19.30
N GLU A 17 23.95 11.69 -19.44
CA GLU A 17 23.99 12.91 -18.64
C GLU A 17 23.71 12.64 -17.17
N LEU A 18 22.72 11.79 -16.86
CA LEU A 18 22.45 11.38 -15.48
C LEU A 18 23.64 10.62 -14.88
N SER A 19 24.32 9.75 -15.67
CA SER A 19 25.54 9.07 -15.21
C SER A 19 26.66 10.05 -14.89
N ALA A 20 26.84 11.04 -15.73
CA ALA A 20 27.89 12.07 -15.53
C ALA A 20 27.58 12.93 -14.30
N SER A 21 26.32 13.36 -14.11
CA SER A 21 25.93 14.25 -12.99
C SER A 21 25.86 13.51 -11.65
N SER A 22 25.40 12.25 -11.63
CA SER A 22 25.27 11.43 -10.42
C SER A 22 26.55 10.69 -10.03
N HIS A 23 27.56 10.65 -10.90
CA HIS A 23 28.76 9.81 -10.74
C HIS A 23 28.44 8.30 -10.55
N ILE A 24 27.26 7.85 -11.02
CA ILE A 24 26.87 6.45 -11.01
C ILE A 24 27.23 5.83 -12.38
N PRO A 25 27.92 4.68 -12.43
CA PRO A 25 28.25 4.02 -13.69
C PRO A 25 27.00 3.79 -14.55
N GLU A 26 27.09 3.99 -15.86
CA GLU A 26 25.96 3.85 -16.77
C GLU A 26 25.35 2.44 -16.77
N SER A 27 26.17 1.41 -16.52
CA SER A 27 25.70 0.03 -16.33
C SER A 27 24.79 -0.11 -15.10
N THR A 28 25.19 0.50 -13.98
CA THR A 28 24.39 0.50 -12.75
C THR A 28 23.08 1.27 -12.93
N LEU A 29 23.13 2.46 -13.55
CA LEU A 29 21.93 3.21 -13.89
C LEU A 29 20.99 2.43 -14.79
N ARG A 30 21.51 1.74 -15.80
CA ARG A 30 20.71 0.88 -16.67
C ARG A 30 20.01 -0.22 -15.89
N ASP A 31 20.70 -0.85 -14.94
CA ASP A 31 20.12 -1.92 -14.12
C ASP A 31 19.05 -1.37 -13.15
N ILE A 32 19.25 -0.18 -12.61
CA ILE A 32 18.23 0.54 -11.81
C ILE A 32 17.01 0.90 -12.68
N LEU A 33 17.21 1.58 -13.81
CA LEU A 33 16.13 2.04 -14.69
C LEU A 33 15.30 0.88 -15.27
N ASN A 34 15.94 -0.29 -15.48
CA ASN A 34 15.28 -1.49 -15.96
C ASN A 34 14.66 -2.35 -14.83
N GLY A 35 14.72 -1.91 -13.58
CA GLY A 35 14.18 -2.65 -12.44
C GLY A 35 14.97 -3.89 -12.03
N LYS A 36 16.17 -4.11 -12.61
CA LYS A 36 17.04 -5.24 -12.24
C LYS A 36 17.74 -5.03 -10.91
N ALA A 37 18.06 -3.78 -10.57
CA ALA A 37 18.57 -3.38 -9.27
C ALA A 37 17.43 -2.74 -8.47
N GLN A 38 17.18 -3.26 -7.28
CA GLN A 38 16.16 -2.74 -6.35
C GLN A 38 16.74 -1.51 -5.65
N LEU A 39 16.01 -0.38 -5.67
CA LEU A 39 16.49 0.88 -5.07
C LEU A 39 16.67 0.77 -3.56
N ASP A 40 15.78 0.08 -2.87
CA ASP A 40 15.85 -0.17 -1.42
C ASP A 40 17.09 -0.99 -0.98
N ARG A 41 17.77 -1.63 -1.95
CA ARG A 41 19.01 -2.38 -1.73
C ARG A 41 20.25 -1.69 -2.26
N CYS A 42 20.11 -0.54 -2.86
CA CYS A 42 21.23 0.27 -3.29
C CYS A 42 21.99 0.86 -2.10
N ALA A 43 23.28 1.10 -2.27
CA ALA A 43 24.06 1.83 -1.26
C ALA A 43 23.45 3.23 -1.08
N ALA A 44 23.40 3.74 0.16
CA ALA A 44 22.85 5.05 0.46
C ALA A 44 23.50 6.17 -0.36
N VAL A 45 24.81 6.06 -0.65
CA VAL A 45 25.52 7.01 -1.51
C VAL A 45 25.00 7.00 -2.95
N THR A 46 24.54 5.85 -3.46
CA THR A 46 23.94 5.74 -4.79
C THR A 46 22.59 6.44 -4.84
N LEU A 47 21.76 6.24 -3.82
CA LEU A 47 20.47 6.93 -3.68
C LEU A 47 20.66 8.44 -3.53
N TYR A 48 21.58 8.87 -2.68
CA TYR A 48 21.90 10.27 -2.49
C TYR A 48 22.36 10.94 -3.80
N ASN A 49 23.28 10.31 -4.52
CA ASN A 49 23.80 10.84 -5.79
C ASN A 49 22.72 10.90 -6.87
N LEU A 50 21.82 9.90 -6.91
CA LEU A 50 20.69 9.86 -7.84
C LEU A 50 19.72 11.00 -7.53
N ALA A 51 19.34 11.16 -6.26
CA ALA A 51 18.45 12.21 -5.78
C ALA A 51 19.02 13.61 -6.08
N TYR A 52 20.29 13.82 -5.78
CA TYR A 52 21.01 15.08 -6.05
C TYR A 52 21.02 15.41 -7.58
N ALA A 53 21.35 14.44 -8.42
CA ALA A 53 21.40 14.64 -9.87
C ALA A 53 20.02 14.89 -10.49
N LEU A 54 18.98 14.37 -9.85
CA LEU A 54 17.59 14.54 -10.26
C LEU A 54 16.90 15.71 -9.55
N ASP A 55 17.60 16.44 -8.66
CA ASP A 55 17.06 17.56 -7.88
C ASP A 55 15.74 17.22 -7.16
N VAL A 56 15.76 16.09 -6.43
CA VAL A 56 14.68 15.61 -5.57
C VAL A 56 15.25 15.12 -4.24
N SER A 57 14.43 14.83 -3.26
CA SER A 57 14.89 14.19 -2.04
C SER A 57 15.07 12.67 -2.22
N VAL A 58 15.84 12.04 -1.34
CA VAL A 58 15.97 10.57 -1.29
C VAL A 58 14.62 9.96 -0.90
N GLU A 59 13.89 10.63 -0.03
CA GLU A 59 12.57 10.26 0.43
C GLU A 59 11.58 10.21 -0.74
N ASP A 60 11.54 11.24 -1.60
CA ASP A 60 10.67 11.27 -2.78
C ASP A 60 10.96 10.10 -3.73
N ILE A 61 12.25 9.79 -3.96
CA ILE A 61 12.64 8.64 -4.79
C ILE A 61 12.15 7.31 -4.20
N LEU A 62 12.24 7.15 -2.89
CA LEU A 62 11.81 5.92 -2.23
C LEU A 62 10.29 5.80 -2.16
N GLU A 63 9.56 6.91 -1.94
CA GLU A 63 8.12 6.94 -1.98
C GLU A 63 7.59 6.55 -3.37
N ASP A 64 8.06 7.20 -4.42
CA ASP A 64 7.70 6.88 -5.81
C ASP A 64 8.06 5.43 -6.18
N TYR A 65 9.19 4.91 -5.69
CA TYR A 65 9.59 3.52 -5.88
C TYR A 65 8.64 2.54 -5.23
N TRP A 66 8.23 2.81 -4.01
CA TRP A 66 7.29 1.95 -3.29
C TRP A 66 5.89 2.02 -3.90
N GLU A 67 5.44 3.21 -4.34
CA GLU A 67 4.18 3.35 -5.08
C GLU A 67 4.18 2.54 -6.38
N GLU A 68 5.27 2.60 -7.16
CA GLU A 68 5.39 1.81 -8.40
C GLU A 68 5.38 0.31 -8.11
N LEU A 69 6.08 -0.15 -7.06
CA LEU A 69 6.06 -1.56 -6.63
C LEU A 69 4.66 -2.01 -6.19
N GLU A 70 3.91 -1.13 -5.53
CA GLU A 70 2.54 -1.43 -5.12
C GLU A 70 1.59 -1.51 -6.32
N LEU A 71 1.74 -0.62 -7.29
CA LEU A 71 0.99 -0.68 -8.55
C LEU A 71 1.32 -1.95 -9.35
N GLU A 72 2.60 -2.34 -9.42
CA GLU A 72 3.01 -3.60 -10.05
C GLU A 72 2.43 -4.81 -9.30
N ARG A 73 2.42 -4.81 -7.98
CA ARG A 73 1.78 -5.86 -7.16
C ARG A 73 0.27 -5.88 -7.36
N ALA A 74 -0.38 -4.73 -7.45
CA ALA A 74 -1.81 -4.62 -7.72
C ALA A 74 -2.19 -5.10 -9.13
N ALA A 75 -1.29 -4.98 -10.10
CA ALA A 75 -1.46 -5.48 -11.46
C ALA A 75 -1.29 -7.01 -11.57
N HIS A 76 -0.70 -7.67 -10.55
CA HIS A 76 -0.68 -9.12 -10.50
C HIS A 76 -2.09 -9.65 -10.28
N THR A 77 -2.45 -10.72 -10.98
CA THR A 77 -3.76 -11.38 -10.85
C THR A 77 -3.98 -11.80 -9.41
N HIS A 78 -4.82 -11.06 -8.69
CA HIS A 78 -5.21 -11.45 -7.34
C HIS A 78 -6.03 -12.73 -7.38
N ILE A 79 -5.79 -13.60 -6.43
CA ILE A 79 -6.58 -14.83 -6.24
C ILE A 79 -7.85 -14.42 -5.48
N PRO A 80 -9.05 -14.62 -6.06
CA PRO A 80 -10.28 -14.29 -5.37
C PRO A 80 -10.50 -15.22 -4.19
N VAL A 81 -10.87 -14.67 -3.05
CA VAL A 81 -11.22 -15.42 -1.85
C VAL A 81 -12.64 -15.09 -1.40
N HIS A 82 -13.38 -16.09 -1.02
CA HIS A 82 -14.77 -15.98 -0.56
C HIS A 82 -14.84 -16.07 0.96
N ASP A 83 -15.20 -14.98 1.60
CA ASP A 83 -15.39 -14.92 3.06
C ASP A 83 -16.81 -15.35 3.43
N ASN A 84 -16.92 -16.43 4.19
CA ASN A 84 -18.18 -17.03 4.62
C ASN A 84 -18.76 -16.41 5.89
N HIS A 85 -18.02 -15.51 6.55
CA HIS A 85 -18.44 -14.89 7.79
C HIS A 85 -19.35 -13.67 7.57
N ALA A 86 -20.16 -13.37 8.56
CA ALA A 86 -21.05 -12.22 8.49
C ALA A 86 -20.26 -10.90 8.38
N LEU A 87 -20.70 -10.01 7.52
CA LEU A 87 -20.06 -8.70 7.31
C LEU A 87 -19.97 -7.87 8.61
N MET A 88 -20.95 -8.03 9.52
CA MET A 88 -20.92 -7.36 10.83
C MET A 88 -19.71 -7.76 11.67
N ASN A 89 -19.21 -9.00 11.56
CA ASN A 89 -17.99 -9.41 12.26
C ASN A 89 -16.78 -8.60 11.82
N PHE A 90 -16.72 -8.29 10.52
CA PHE A 90 -15.69 -7.43 9.96
C PHE A 90 -15.74 -6.02 10.59
N TYR A 91 -16.90 -5.37 10.63
CA TYR A 91 -17.00 -4.03 11.20
C TYR A 91 -16.66 -3.97 12.68
N VAL A 92 -17.09 -4.96 13.47
CA VAL A 92 -16.74 -5.05 14.90
C VAL A 92 -15.24 -5.23 15.08
N LEU A 93 -14.61 -6.10 14.28
CA LEU A 93 -13.17 -6.30 14.35
C LEU A 93 -12.42 -5.05 13.86
N ALA A 94 -12.86 -4.41 12.78
CA ALA A 94 -12.25 -3.20 12.26
C ALA A 94 -12.27 -2.08 13.31
N ASP A 95 -13.41 -1.81 13.96
CA ASP A 95 -13.52 -0.80 15.02
C ASP A 95 -12.59 -1.12 16.21
N SER A 96 -12.61 -2.37 16.69
CA SER A 96 -11.72 -2.83 17.77
C SER A 96 -10.23 -2.66 17.40
N THR A 97 -9.87 -2.98 16.15
CA THR A 97 -8.52 -2.87 15.61
C THR A 97 -8.06 -1.40 15.57
N LEU A 98 -8.91 -0.52 15.05
CA LEU A 98 -8.61 0.91 14.98
C LEU A 98 -8.57 1.56 16.37
N GLY A 99 -9.38 1.07 17.32
CA GLY A 99 -9.29 1.44 18.73
C GLY A 99 -7.92 1.10 19.34
N ARG A 100 -7.39 -0.09 19.04
CA ARG A 100 -6.04 -0.48 19.46
C ARG A 100 -4.95 0.36 18.81
N LEU A 101 -5.02 0.59 17.51
CA LEU A 101 -4.06 1.43 16.79
C LEU A 101 -3.95 2.81 17.46
N ARG A 102 -5.09 3.44 17.77
CA ARG A 102 -5.11 4.74 18.46
C ARG A 102 -4.49 4.67 19.86
N ALA A 103 -4.66 3.57 20.57
CA ALA A 103 -4.15 3.41 21.94
C ALA A 103 -2.64 3.10 21.98
N THR A 104 -2.11 2.36 21.00
CA THR A 104 -0.72 1.89 21.01
C THR A 104 0.22 2.71 20.14
N GLY A 105 -0.30 3.36 19.10
CA GLY A 105 0.48 4.01 18.05
C GLY A 105 0.99 3.04 16.97
N ASP A 106 1.38 3.61 15.83
CA ASP A 106 1.59 2.90 14.57
C ASP A 106 2.59 1.73 14.67
N LEU A 107 3.81 1.98 15.17
CA LEU A 107 4.87 0.94 15.20
C LEU A 107 4.58 -0.16 16.21
N ALA A 108 4.10 0.18 17.40
CA ALA A 108 3.75 -0.81 18.41
C ALA A 108 2.52 -1.65 17.99
N PHE A 109 1.64 -1.06 17.17
CA PHE A 109 0.53 -1.80 16.58
C PHE A 109 1.03 -2.84 15.55
N ILE A 110 1.94 -2.46 14.64
CA ILE A 110 2.54 -3.37 13.66
C ILE A 110 3.21 -4.55 14.38
N ASP A 111 4.06 -4.27 15.35
CA ASP A 111 4.75 -5.28 16.14
C ASP A 111 3.76 -6.21 16.86
N GLY A 112 2.70 -5.65 17.42
CA GLY A 112 1.67 -6.41 18.13
C GLY A 112 0.88 -7.37 17.24
N ILE A 113 0.56 -6.97 16.00
CA ILE A 113 -0.09 -7.83 15.01
C ILE A 113 0.86 -8.98 14.62
N ASP A 114 2.11 -8.62 14.26
CA ASP A 114 3.10 -9.58 13.77
C ASP A 114 3.48 -10.62 14.83
N GLN A 115 3.74 -10.21 16.08
CA GLN A 115 4.14 -11.09 17.17
C GLN A 115 3.02 -12.05 17.62
N ASN A 116 1.76 -11.68 17.46
CA ASN A 116 0.63 -12.48 17.92
C ASN A 116 -0.01 -13.34 16.83
N GLU A 117 0.53 -13.35 15.62
CA GLU A 117 0.05 -14.16 14.48
C GLU A 117 -1.46 -13.97 14.21
N TRP A 118 -1.96 -12.74 14.35
CA TRP A 118 -3.39 -12.50 14.23
C TRP A 118 -3.91 -12.67 12.81
N ILE A 119 -3.09 -12.32 11.83
CA ILE A 119 -3.45 -12.43 10.41
C ILE A 119 -3.61 -13.91 10.04
N GLU A 120 -2.64 -14.73 10.44
CA GLU A 120 -2.64 -16.17 10.17
C GLU A 120 -3.86 -16.84 10.81
N ARG A 121 -4.15 -16.53 12.07
CA ARG A 121 -5.31 -17.10 12.77
C ARG A 121 -6.63 -16.73 12.10
N LEU A 122 -6.80 -15.47 11.70
CA LEU A 122 -7.99 -15.02 10.98
C LEU A 122 -8.10 -15.71 9.62
N TYR A 123 -6.97 -15.91 8.94
CA TYR A 123 -6.92 -16.55 7.65
C TYR A 123 -7.28 -18.05 7.76
N ASP A 124 -6.72 -18.76 8.75
CA ASP A 124 -7.01 -20.18 9.03
C ASP A 124 -8.48 -20.39 9.42
N ASP A 125 -9.10 -19.40 10.07
CA ASP A 125 -10.51 -19.39 10.40
C ASP A 125 -11.41 -18.92 9.21
N GLU A 126 -10.87 -18.78 7.99
CA GLU A 126 -11.56 -18.31 6.78
C GLU A 126 -12.16 -16.89 6.90
N GLN A 127 -11.75 -16.10 7.90
CA GLN A 127 -12.14 -14.71 8.10
C GLN A 127 -11.30 -13.78 7.20
N TYR A 128 -11.38 -13.97 5.90
CA TYR A 128 -10.50 -13.32 4.93
C TYR A 128 -10.61 -11.79 4.92
N ARG A 129 -11.82 -11.22 5.09
CA ARG A 129 -12.02 -9.77 5.20
C ARG A 129 -11.19 -9.17 6.33
N CYS A 130 -11.22 -9.86 7.48
CA CYS A 130 -10.50 -9.43 8.68
C CYS A 130 -8.99 -9.59 8.52
N ALA A 131 -8.53 -10.71 7.97
CA ALA A 131 -7.11 -10.97 7.71
C ALA A 131 -6.54 -9.94 6.72
N LEU A 132 -7.19 -9.73 5.57
CA LEU A 132 -6.74 -8.79 4.54
C LEU A 132 -6.83 -7.32 5.00
N PHE A 133 -7.80 -7.00 5.85
CA PHE A 133 -7.86 -5.69 6.52
C PHE A 133 -6.63 -5.44 7.39
N LEU A 134 -6.22 -6.42 8.21
CA LEU A 134 -5.02 -6.27 9.04
C LEU A 134 -3.75 -6.14 8.19
N VAL A 135 -3.60 -6.92 7.11
CA VAL A 135 -2.47 -6.75 6.18
C VAL A 135 -2.47 -5.37 5.56
N GLY A 136 -3.62 -4.91 5.07
CA GLY A 136 -3.75 -3.58 4.46
C GLY A 136 -3.43 -2.44 5.42
N ILE A 137 -3.95 -2.49 6.66
CA ILE A 137 -3.62 -1.48 7.69
C ILE A 137 -2.14 -1.51 8.03
N MET A 138 -1.52 -2.68 8.19
CA MET A 138 -0.08 -2.79 8.45
C MET A 138 0.74 -2.19 7.30
N ASP A 139 0.40 -2.50 6.06
CA ASP A 139 1.09 -1.99 4.88
C ASP A 139 0.95 -0.45 4.78
N TYR A 140 -0.26 0.08 5.01
CA TYR A 140 -0.50 1.52 5.10
C TYR A 140 0.37 2.19 6.17
N LEU A 141 0.43 1.61 7.38
CA LEU A 141 1.23 2.14 8.47
C LEU A 141 2.74 2.03 8.20
N CYS A 142 3.18 0.94 7.54
CA CYS A 142 4.55 0.81 7.10
C CYS A 142 4.94 1.92 6.13
N ARG A 143 4.11 2.19 5.11
CA ARG A 143 4.32 3.29 4.18
C ARG A 143 4.31 4.65 4.89
N LYS A 144 3.30 4.90 5.71
CA LYS A 144 3.16 6.16 6.47
C LYS A 144 4.37 6.49 7.34
N ASN A 145 5.01 5.47 7.92
CA ASN A 145 6.16 5.62 8.81
C ASN A 145 7.51 5.36 8.13
N GLY A 146 7.53 5.16 6.81
CA GLY A 146 8.76 4.90 6.07
C GLY A 146 9.47 3.61 6.49
N VAL A 147 8.74 2.61 7.02
CA VAL A 147 9.29 1.32 7.40
C VAL A 147 8.94 0.24 6.39
N ARG A 148 9.80 -0.77 6.30
CA ARG A 148 9.61 -1.86 5.35
C ARG A 148 8.39 -2.70 5.71
N GLN A 149 7.63 -3.13 4.69
CA GLN A 149 6.55 -4.09 4.83
C GLN A 149 7.04 -5.43 5.39
N VAL A 150 6.23 -6.09 6.20
CA VAL A 150 6.54 -7.39 6.80
C VAL A 150 6.43 -8.48 5.73
N ALA A 151 7.56 -9.06 5.31
CA ALA A 151 7.65 -9.97 4.17
C ALA A 151 6.87 -11.29 4.36
N ARG A 152 6.66 -11.75 5.61
CA ARG A 152 5.90 -13.00 5.87
C ARG A 152 4.45 -12.93 5.38
N TYR A 153 3.92 -11.73 5.10
CA TYR A 153 2.56 -11.54 4.60
C TYR A 153 2.49 -11.36 3.07
N ASP A 154 3.56 -11.63 2.33
CA ASP A 154 3.59 -11.47 0.86
C ASP A 154 2.57 -12.36 0.14
N GLU A 155 2.27 -13.55 0.67
CA GLU A 155 1.26 -14.46 0.11
C GLU A 155 -0.17 -13.90 0.23
N TYR A 156 -0.50 -13.20 1.33
CA TYR A 156 -1.80 -12.57 1.53
C TYR A 156 -2.00 -11.36 0.60
N ARG A 157 -0.91 -10.72 0.18
CA ARG A 157 -0.95 -9.59 -0.77
C ARG A 157 -1.37 -10.00 -2.17
N ALA A 158 -1.29 -11.29 -2.51
CA ALA A 158 -1.79 -11.85 -3.77
C ALA A 158 -3.30 -12.13 -3.75
N LEU A 159 -3.98 -11.97 -2.63
CA LEU A 159 -5.40 -12.27 -2.48
C LEU A 159 -6.27 -11.03 -2.72
N ARG A 160 -7.54 -11.26 -3.09
CA ARG A 160 -8.58 -10.24 -3.20
C ARG A 160 -9.94 -10.85 -2.84
N LEU A 161 -10.77 -10.09 -2.14
CA LEU A 161 -12.14 -10.52 -1.85
C LEU A 161 -12.99 -10.60 -3.13
N ASP A 162 -13.85 -11.60 -3.21
CA ASP A 162 -14.83 -11.76 -4.29
C ASP A 162 -15.84 -10.62 -4.32
N SER A 163 -16.18 -10.10 -3.14
CA SER A 163 -17.15 -9.04 -2.97
C SER A 163 -16.51 -7.82 -2.29
N PRO A 164 -16.69 -6.62 -2.83
CA PRO A 164 -16.15 -5.40 -2.23
C PRO A 164 -16.82 -5.09 -0.89
N VAL A 165 -16.05 -4.45 0.00
CA VAL A 165 -16.51 -3.96 1.30
C VAL A 165 -16.32 -2.45 1.34
N TYR A 166 -17.35 -1.74 1.74
CA TYR A 166 -17.35 -0.27 1.88
C TYR A 166 -17.51 0.12 3.35
N SER A 167 -17.11 1.33 3.70
CA SER A 167 -17.36 1.85 5.04
C SER A 167 -18.86 1.99 5.32
N LEU A 168 -19.24 1.96 6.60
CA LEU A 168 -20.64 2.18 6.99
C LEU A 168 -21.12 3.57 6.56
N ASN A 169 -20.25 4.57 6.53
CA ASN A 169 -20.58 5.92 6.04
C ASN A 169 -21.00 5.89 4.56
N THR A 170 -20.30 5.10 3.74
CA THR A 170 -20.66 4.91 2.32
C THR A 170 -21.98 4.17 2.14
N LEU A 171 -22.30 3.23 3.04
CA LEU A 171 -23.52 2.43 2.96
C LEU A 171 -24.76 3.15 3.51
N ASN A 172 -24.57 4.13 4.41
CA ASN A 172 -25.66 4.89 5.06
C ASN A 172 -26.11 6.14 4.27
N VAL A 173 -25.86 6.17 2.96
CA VAL A 173 -26.37 7.27 2.11
C VAL A 173 -27.87 7.09 1.90
N ASP A 174 -28.65 7.91 2.59
CA ASP A 174 -30.12 7.97 2.50
C ASP A 174 -30.57 8.62 1.18
N SER A 175 -30.55 7.87 0.08
CA SER A 175 -30.90 8.46 -1.20
C SER A 175 -31.14 7.43 -2.29
N ASP A 176 -31.49 7.90 -3.47
CA ASP A 176 -31.78 7.05 -4.61
C ASP A 176 -30.52 6.25 -5.09
N GLU A 177 -30.75 5.30 -5.98
CA GLU A 177 -29.71 4.40 -6.49
C GLU A 177 -28.52 5.17 -7.13
N GLY A 178 -28.78 6.37 -7.67
CA GLY A 178 -27.74 7.21 -8.28
C GLY A 178 -26.77 7.80 -7.27
N ASP A 179 -27.24 8.20 -6.11
CA ASP A 179 -26.42 8.73 -5.04
C ASP A 179 -25.59 7.64 -4.37
N TYR A 180 -26.17 6.44 -4.20
CA TYR A 180 -25.44 5.28 -3.71
C TYR A 180 -24.28 4.89 -4.64
N GLN A 181 -24.53 4.85 -5.95
CA GLN A 181 -23.47 4.54 -6.93
C GLN A 181 -22.36 5.62 -6.92
N ARG A 182 -22.73 6.90 -6.75
CA ARG A 182 -21.76 7.99 -6.63
C ARG A 182 -20.91 7.84 -5.37
N ALA A 183 -21.52 7.54 -4.22
CA ALA A 183 -20.82 7.32 -2.97
C ALA A 183 -19.83 6.14 -3.05
N ARG A 184 -20.21 5.05 -3.72
CA ARG A 184 -19.31 3.91 -3.98
C ARG A 184 -18.13 4.30 -4.85
N ASN A 185 -18.36 4.99 -5.96
CA ASN A 185 -17.30 5.44 -6.85
C ASN A 185 -16.33 6.41 -6.15
N GLU A 186 -16.86 7.26 -5.28
CA GLU A 186 -16.07 8.16 -4.44
C GLU A 186 -15.22 7.38 -3.43
N ALA A 187 -15.80 6.38 -2.76
CA ALA A 187 -15.08 5.52 -1.84
C ALA A 187 -13.96 4.74 -2.53
N GLU A 188 -14.21 4.20 -3.73
CA GLU A 188 -13.22 3.47 -4.52
C GLU A 188 -12.04 4.39 -4.93
N ASN A 189 -12.32 5.63 -5.34
CA ASN A 189 -11.31 6.59 -5.77
C ASN A 189 -10.47 7.16 -4.61
N ASN A 190 -11.04 7.22 -3.40
CA ASN A 190 -10.40 7.81 -2.21
C ASN A 190 -9.94 6.75 -1.21
N ALA A 191 -10.09 5.47 -1.53
CA ALA A 191 -9.67 4.39 -0.65
C ALA A 191 -8.16 4.42 -0.42
N ILE A 192 -7.75 4.00 0.77
CA ILE A 192 -6.35 3.71 1.05
C ILE A 192 -5.89 2.62 0.09
N PRO A 193 -4.84 2.85 -0.73
CA PRO A 193 -4.44 1.91 -1.79
C PRO A 193 -4.19 0.50 -1.27
N GLU A 194 -3.59 0.37 -0.09
CA GLU A 194 -3.27 -0.91 0.55
C GLU A 194 -4.51 -1.70 0.94
N LEU A 195 -5.63 -1.04 1.19
CA LEU A 195 -6.92 -1.67 1.46
C LEU A 195 -7.71 -1.91 0.17
N GLY A 196 -7.71 -0.93 -0.73
CA GLY A 196 -8.41 -0.99 -2.01
C GLY A 196 -7.99 -2.18 -2.88
N ARG A 197 -6.71 -2.59 -2.82
CA ARG A 197 -6.21 -3.79 -3.53
C ARG A 197 -6.97 -5.07 -3.19
N TYR A 198 -7.47 -5.17 -1.96
CA TYR A 198 -8.26 -6.32 -1.49
C TYR A 198 -9.75 -6.20 -1.76
N GLY A 199 -10.21 -5.05 -2.27
CA GLY A 199 -11.63 -4.74 -2.38
C GLY A 199 -12.22 -4.17 -1.08
N LEU A 200 -11.38 -3.65 -0.18
CA LEU A 200 -11.77 -2.98 1.07
C LEU A 200 -11.67 -1.46 0.84
N TYR A 201 -12.79 -0.82 0.53
CA TYR A 201 -12.82 0.60 0.17
C TYR A 201 -13.09 1.46 1.42
N LEU A 202 -12.01 1.67 2.19
CA LEU A 202 -11.97 2.50 3.39
C LEU A 202 -11.00 3.65 3.17
N THR A 203 -11.37 4.83 3.63
CA THR A 203 -10.59 6.07 3.53
C THR A 203 -9.78 6.32 4.81
N GLU A 204 -8.88 7.29 4.78
CA GLU A 204 -8.20 7.74 6.00
C GLU A 204 -9.17 8.29 7.05
N GLU A 205 -10.29 8.88 6.63
CA GLU A 205 -11.31 9.40 7.53
C GLU A 205 -12.01 8.26 8.28
N ASP A 206 -12.35 7.17 7.58
CA ASP A 206 -12.93 5.98 8.19
C ASP A 206 -12.01 5.35 9.23
N ILE A 207 -10.67 5.43 9.02
CA ILE A 207 -9.69 4.94 9.99
C ILE A 207 -9.59 5.87 11.21
N ARG A 208 -9.66 7.18 11.01
CA ARG A 208 -9.59 8.16 12.11
C ARG A 208 -10.86 8.22 12.94
N HIS A 209 -11.99 8.05 12.29
CA HIS A 209 -13.33 8.18 12.87
C HIS A 209 -14.19 6.96 12.52
N PRO A 210 -13.85 5.76 13.03
CA PRO A 210 -14.71 4.58 12.82
C PRO A 210 -16.08 4.83 13.47
N VAL A 211 -17.11 4.44 12.75
CA VAL A 211 -18.53 4.62 13.12
C VAL A 211 -18.97 3.51 14.07
#